data_d491cdae85b1896d3045c927427fe509
#
_entry.id   d491cdae85b1896d3045c927427fe509
#
_cell.length_a   1.000
_cell.length_b   1.000
_cell.length_c   1.000
_cell.angle_alpha   90.00
_cell.angle_beta   90.00
_cell.angle_gamma   90.00
#
_symmetry.space_group_name_H-M   'P 1'
#
loop_
_entity.id
_entity.type
_entity.pdbx_description
1 polymer ?
#
loop_
_entity_poly.entity_id
_entity_poly.type
_entity_poly.pdbx_seq_one_letter_code
_entity_poly.pdbx_strand_id
1 'polypeptide(L)'
;MAIRKVKPTSAGRRFQTYATFEEITADRPQKSLLKPLRKSGGRNNAGRVTAWQRGGGHKRRYRVIDFKRNKDGIPARVATVEYDPNRSAHIALLFYADGEKRYILAPVGLKVGDKVMTGPESDIKAGNCLKLANLPLGTVVHNIEMRPGKGGQLARSAGTSAQLIAREGKYATLRMPSGEMRLVSVECKATVGQVGNIDHENVSLGKAGRPRWAGKRPHVRGVAMNPVDHPMGGGEGRSSGGRHPCTPWGVPTKGYRTRTAKQSDKFILHRRK
;
A
#
# COMPACT_ATOMS: atom_id res chain seq x y z
N MET A 1 13.68 -10.36 -6.57
CA MET A 1 12.51 -11.26 -6.78
C MET A 1 12.44 -11.62 -8.25
N ALA A 2 12.27 -12.86 -8.60
CA ALA A 2 12.17 -13.24 -9.99
C ALA A 2 10.73 -13.10 -10.51
N ILE A 3 10.58 -12.48 -11.69
CA ILE A 3 9.31 -12.42 -12.42
C ILE A 3 9.36 -13.45 -13.53
N ARG A 4 8.43 -14.38 -13.52
CA ARG A 4 8.29 -15.40 -14.57
C ARG A 4 7.42 -14.87 -15.71
N LYS A 5 7.94 -14.88 -16.94
CA LYS A 5 7.18 -14.69 -18.19
C LYS A 5 6.45 -15.99 -18.55
N VAL A 6 5.34 -15.87 -19.23
CA VAL A 6 4.54 -17.01 -19.72
C VAL A 6 4.72 -17.14 -21.22
N LYS A 7 4.70 -18.39 -21.73
CA LYS A 7 4.73 -18.63 -23.19
C LYS A 7 3.55 -17.93 -23.88
N PRO A 8 3.74 -17.25 -25.04
CA PRO A 8 2.72 -16.45 -25.71
C PRO A 8 1.75 -17.32 -26.52
N THR A 9 1.07 -18.25 -25.85
CA THR A 9 0.14 -19.21 -26.50
C THR A 9 -1.24 -18.62 -26.84
N SER A 10 -1.57 -17.44 -26.29
CA SER A 10 -2.82 -16.73 -26.58
C SER A 10 -2.64 -15.22 -26.36
N ALA A 11 -3.56 -14.41 -26.90
CA ALA A 11 -3.50 -12.95 -26.76
C ALA A 11 -3.40 -12.51 -25.28
N GLY A 12 -4.13 -13.13 -24.38
CA GLY A 12 -4.11 -12.81 -22.96
C GLY A 12 -2.81 -13.24 -22.23
N ARG A 13 -2.07 -14.21 -22.80
CA ARG A 13 -0.81 -14.71 -22.21
C ARG A 13 0.43 -14.01 -22.74
N ARG A 14 0.34 -13.35 -23.89
CA ARG A 14 1.48 -12.72 -24.58
C ARG A 14 2.28 -11.78 -23.68
N PHE A 15 1.61 -10.95 -22.89
CA PHE A 15 2.24 -9.97 -22.02
C PHE A 15 2.09 -10.32 -20.53
N GLN A 16 1.62 -11.53 -20.22
CA GLN A 16 1.35 -11.93 -18.84
C GLN A 16 2.63 -12.32 -18.14
N THR A 17 2.76 -11.83 -16.89
CA THR A 17 3.84 -12.24 -15.99
C THR A 17 3.28 -12.64 -14.63
N TYR A 18 4.08 -13.39 -13.87
CA TYR A 18 3.78 -13.82 -12.50
C TYR A 18 4.98 -13.56 -11.59
N ALA A 19 4.69 -13.23 -10.34
CA ALA A 19 5.69 -13.30 -9.28
C ALA A 19 5.99 -14.78 -8.96
N THR A 20 7.26 -15.13 -8.73
CA THR A 20 7.67 -16.50 -8.40
C THR A 20 7.45 -16.86 -6.94
N PHE A 21 7.24 -15.85 -6.09
CA PHE A 21 6.98 -16.02 -4.64
C PHE A 21 8.11 -16.74 -3.87
N GLU A 22 9.35 -16.61 -4.31
CA GLU A 22 10.54 -17.25 -3.69
C GLU A 22 10.73 -16.86 -2.22
N GLU A 23 10.28 -15.67 -1.82
CA GLU A 23 10.38 -15.17 -0.44
C GLU A 23 9.34 -15.82 0.50
N ILE A 24 8.31 -16.48 -0.04
CA ILE A 24 7.22 -17.04 0.76
C ILE A 24 7.62 -18.39 1.31
N THR A 25 7.52 -18.55 2.63
CA THR A 25 7.92 -19.76 3.34
C THR A 25 6.75 -20.60 3.85
N ALA A 26 5.52 -20.05 3.82
CA ALA A 26 4.32 -20.78 4.26
C ALA A 26 3.10 -20.42 3.42
N ASP A 27 2.31 -21.45 3.06
CA ASP A 27 1.10 -21.33 2.24
C ASP A 27 -0.16 -21.05 3.07
N ARG A 28 -0.17 -21.43 4.34
CA ARG A 28 -1.35 -21.32 5.21
C ARG A 28 -1.18 -20.22 6.25
N PRO A 29 -2.16 -19.30 6.34
CA PRO A 29 -2.10 -18.24 7.34
C PRO A 29 -2.46 -18.75 8.74
N GLN A 30 -1.96 -18.05 9.77
CA GLN A 30 -2.30 -18.29 11.18
C GLN A 30 -3.81 -18.06 11.42
N LYS A 31 -4.54 -19.11 11.80
CA LYS A 31 -6.02 -19.06 11.93
C LYS A 31 -6.51 -18.02 12.93
N SER A 32 -5.84 -17.86 14.08
CA SER A 32 -6.24 -16.90 15.12
C SER A 32 -6.15 -15.43 14.67
N LEU A 33 -5.34 -15.13 13.65
CA LEU A 33 -5.15 -13.79 13.12
C LEU A 33 -5.99 -13.50 11.85
N LEU A 34 -6.97 -14.36 11.56
CA LEU A 34 -7.87 -14.20 10.42
C LEU A 34 -9.22 -13.64 10.86
N LYS A 35 -9.69 -12.62 10.13
CA LYS A 35 -11.06 -12.09 10.27
C LYS A 35 -11.84 -12.20 8.95
N PRO A 36 -13.16 -12.32 9.01
CA PRO A 36 -13.99 -12.26 7.80
C PRO A 36 -13.84 -10.87 7.15
N LEU A 37 -13.79 -10.84 5.81
CA LEU A 37 -13.75 -9.61 5.03
C LEU A 37 -15.04 -9.50 4.21
N ARG A 38 -15.96 -8.63 4.64
CA ARG A 38 -17.18 -8.32 3.90
C ARG A 38 -16.83 -7.37 2.74
N LYS A 39 -17.41 -7.62 1.57
CA LYS A 39 -17.23 -6.78 0.38
C LYS A 39 -18.29 -5.69 0.38
N SER A 40 -17.89 -4.42 0.37
CA SER A 40 -18.80 -3.27 0.32
C SER A 40 -19.25 -2.90 -1.10
N GLY A 41 -18.58 -3.43 -2.14
CA GLY A 41 -18.85 -3.04 -3.53
C GLY A 41 -18.58 -1.55 -3.82
N GLY A 42 -17.68 -0.93 -3.08
CA GLY A 42 -17.35 0.49 -3.21
C GLY A 42 -18.33 1.45 -2.52
N ARG A 43 -19.25 0.92 -1.68
CA ARG A 43 -20.19 1.73 -0.89
C ARG A 43 -19.58 2.15 0.45
N ASN A 44 -19.95 3.34 0.91
CA ASN A 44 -19.65 3.84 2.24
C ASN A 44 -20.63 3.29 3.30
N ASN A 45 -20.54 3.77 4.54
CA ASN A 45 -21.44 3.43 5.64
C ASN A 45 -22.90 3.87 5.40
N ALA A 46 -23.12 4.92 4.60
CA ALA A 46 -24.44 5.41 4.19
C ALA A 46 -25.00 4.69 2.92
N GLY A 47 -24.32 3.63 2.43
CA GLY A 47 -24.73 2.89 1.24
C GLY A 47 -24.45 3.57 -0.10
N ARG A 48 -23.89 4.79 -0.12
CA ARG A 48 -23.57 5.54 -1.33
C ARG A 48 -22.29 5.03 -1.97
N VAL A 49 -22.25 4.95 -3.31
CA VAL A 49 -21.06 4.55 -4.08
C VAL A 49 -20.02 5.68 -4.02
N THR A 50 -18.91 5.44 -3.33
CA THR A 50 -17.79 6.38 -3.23
C THR A 50 -16.56 5.94 -4.02
N ALA A 51 -16.48 4.66 -4.36
CA ALA A 51 -15.43 4.09 -5.20
C ALA A 51 -16.08 3.24 -6.30
N TRP A 52 -16.04 3.75 -7.53
CA TRP A 52 -16.67 3.09 -8.68
C TRP A 52 -15.89 1.87 -9.13
N GLN A 53 -16.55 1.05 -9.94
CA GLN A 53 -16.01 -0.16 -10.54
C GLN A 53 -15.33 -1.08 -9.51
N ARG A 54 -15.89 -1.20 -8.32
CA ARG A 54 -15.49 -2.13 -7.27
C ARG A 54 -16.57 -3.20 -7.08
N GLY A 55 -16.15 -4.44 -6.88
CA GLY A 55 -17.06 -5.54 -6.57
C GLY A 55 -16.65 -6.87 -7.21
N GLY A 56 -17.32 -7.93 -6.80
CA GLY A 56 -16.95 -9.29 -7.20
C GLY A 56 -15.56 -9.71 -6.66
N GLY A 57 -14.84 -10.44 -7.48
CA GLY A 57 -13.50 -10.93 -7.15
C GLY A 57 -13.51 -12.14 -6.21
N HIS A 58 -12.33 -12.75 -6.04
CA HIS A 58 -12.15 -13.95 -5.22
C HIS A 58 -12.52 -13.70 -3.74
N LYS A 59 -13.07 -14.69 -3.04
CA LYS A 59 -13.33 -14.65 -1.60
C LYS A 59 -12.02 -14.53 -0.84
N ARG A 60 -11.94 -13.61 0.13
CA ARG A 60 -10.73 -13.33 0.91
C ARG A 60 -11.05 -13.30 2.40
N ARG A 61 -10.04 -13.59 3.22
CA ARG A 61 -10.03 -13.31 4.65
C ARG A 61 -9.05 -12.19 4.94
N TYR A 62 -9.36 -11.33 5.89
CA TYR A 62 -8.46 -10.28 6.34
C TYR A 62 -7.43 -10.86 7.30
N ARG A 63 -6.15 -10.51 7.12
CA ARG A 63 -5.08 -10.78 8.08
C ARG A 63 -4.95 -9.59 9.00
N VAL A 64 -5.02 -9.82 10.30
CA VAL A 64 -4.83 -8.76 11.30
C VAL A 64 -3.35 -8.43 11.37
N ILE A 65 -3.00 -7.26 10.86
CA ILE A 65 -1.60 -6.77 10.86
C ILE A 65 -1.41 -5.81 12.02
N ASP A 66 -0.31 -5.96 12.72
CA ASP A 66 0.11 -5.05 13.77
C ASP A 66 0.77 -3.80 13.17
N PHE A 67 -0.04 -2.79 12.85
CA PHE A 67 0.44 -1.50 12.41
C PHE A 67 0.88 -0.59 13.57
N LYS A 68 0.48 -0.92 14.80
CA LYS A 68 0.79 -0.09 15.98
C LYS A 68 2.16 -0.38 16.57
N ARG A 69 2.61 -1.64 16.46
CA ARG A 69 3.89 -2.07 17.02
C ARG A 69 4.04 -1.61 18.48
N ASN A 70 3.04 -1.92 19.31
CA ASN A 70 2.94 -1.42 20.68
C ASN A 70 3.53 -2.36 21.73
N LYS A 71 4.30 -3.37 21.33
CA LYS A 71 5.05 -4.25 22.23
C LYS A 71 6.50 -3.78 22.32
N ASP A 72 6.76 -2.82 23.19
CA ASP A 72 8.09 -2.27 23.37
C ASP A 72 8.91 -3.19 24.29
N GLY A 73 10.20 -3.37 24.00
CA GLY A 73 11.15 -4.16 24.79
C GLY A 73 11.04 -5.69 24.64
N ILE A 74 9.98 -6.22 24.03
CA ILE A 74 9.79 -7.66 23.90
C ILE A 74 10.31 -8.13 22.53
N PRO A 75 11.34 -9.00 22.49
CA PRO A 75 11.85 -9.53 21.22
C PRO A 75 10.87 -10.52 20.61
N ALA A 76 10.79 -10.51 19.29
CA ALA A 76 10.03 -11.47 18.51
C ALA A 76 10.91 -12.12 17.45
N ARG A 77 10.67 -13.41 17.15
CA ARG A 77 11.32 -14.14 16.08
C ARG A 77 10.40 -14.21 14.87
N VAL A 78 10.94 -14.00 13.68
CA VAL A 78 10.24 -14.23 12.42
C VAL A 78 10.04 -15.73 12.23
N ALA A 79 8.79 -16.16 12.23
CA ALA A 79 8.44 -17.58 12.05
C ALA A 79 8.25 -17.93 10.57
N THR A 80 7.50 -17.11 9.84
CA THR A 80 7.20 -17.31 8.41
C THR A 80 7.07 -15.99 7.67
N VAL A 81 7.30 -16.02 6.36
CA VAL A 81 6.91 -14.97 5.41
C VAL A 81 5.76 -15.50 4.56
N GLU A 82 4.65 -14.76 4.47
CA GLU A 82 3.39 -15.22 3.89
C GLU A 82 2.83 -14.26 2.85
N TYR A 83 2.05 -14.80 1.92
CA TYR A 83 1.26 -14.02 0.97
C TYR A 83 -0.03 -13.47 1.60
N ASP A 84 -0.30 -12.18 1.41
CA ASP A 84 -1.59 -11.59 1.78
C ASP A 84 -2.34 -11.09 0.51
N PRO A 85 -3.51 -11.66 0.19
CA PRO A 85 -4.30 -11.24 -0.97
C PRO A 85 -4.93 -9.83 -0.83
N ASN A 86 -4.84 -9.21 0.34
CA ASN A 86 -5.46 -7.91 0.63
C ASN A 86 -4.51 -6.73 0.40
N ARG A 87 -3.23 -7.01 0.20
CA ARG A 87 -2.18 -6.00 -0.03
C ARG A 87 -1.16 -6.45 -1.04
N SER A 88 -0.37 -5.53 -1.53
CA SER A 88 0.73 -5.81 -2.45
C SER A 88 1.97 -6.35 -1.73
N ALA A 89 2.21 -5.94 -0.49
CA ALA A 89 3.32 -6.38 0.34
C ALA A 89 3.11 -7.80 0.89
N HIS A 90 4.18 -8.56 1.05
CA HIS A 90 4.19 -9.78 1.86
C HIS A 90 4.13 -9.44 3.34
N ILE A 91 3.71 -10.39 4.16
CA ILE A 91 3.60 -10.25 5.61
C ILE A 91 4.49 -11.27 6.30
N ALA A 92 5.04 -10.90 7.46
CA ALA A 92 5.84 -11.80 8.29
C ALA A 92 5.08 -12.12 9.58
N LEU A 93 5.01 -13.39 9.94
CA LEU A 93 4.47 -13.85 11.20
C LEU A 93 5.57 -13.78 12.26
N LEU A 94 5.31 -13.07 13.33
CA LEU A 94 6.18 -12.93 14.49
C LEU A 94 5.67 -13.78 15.65
N PHE A 95 6.60 -14.50 16.30
CA PHE A 95 6.41 -15.14 17.59
C PHE A 95 7.18 -14.34 18.63
N TYR A 96 6.45 -13.70 19.53
CA TYR A 96 7.01 -12.96 20.64
C TYR A 96 7.46 -13.89 21.78
N ALA A 97 8.41 -13.44 22.60
CA ALA A 97 8.91 -14.22 23.72
C ALA A 97 7.82 -14.54 24.77
N ASP A 98 6.76 -13.72 24.84
CA ASP A 98 5.58 -13.92 25.69
C ASP A 98 4.51 -14.85 25.10
N GLY A 99 4.79 -15.50 23.95
CA GLY A 99 3.88 -16.43 23.27
C GLY A 99 2.86 -15.79 22.34
N GLU A 100 2.71 -14.45 22.32
CA GLU A 100 1.79 -13.79 21.39
C GLU A 100 2.30 -13.89 19.94
N LYS A 101 1.37 -14.04 19.01
CA LYS A 101 1.66 -14.07 17.58
C LYS A 101 1.07 -12.83 16.92
N ARG A 102 1.84 -12.15 16.08
CA ARG A 102 1.38 -10.99 15.29
C ARG A 102 1.93 -11.02 13.88
N TYR A 103 1.17 -10.46 12.94
CA TYR A 103 1.67 -10.17 11.60
C TYR A 103 2.24 -8.76 11.51
N ILE A 104 3.33 -8.61 10.79
CA ILE A 104 3.88 -7.32 10.36
C ILE A 104 4.02 -7.29 8.83
N LEU A 105 4.28 -6.10 8.27
CA LEU A 105 4.73 -6.00 6.87
C LEU A 105 6.16 -6.56 6.80
N ALA A 106 6.43 -7.42 5.82
CA ALA A 106 7.76 -7.97 5.60
C ALA A 106 8.65 -6.93 4.90
N PRO A 107 9.70 -6.40 5.53
CA PRO A 107 10.68 -5.56 4.86
C PRO A 107 11.60 -6.40 3.97
N VAL A 108 12.30 -5.73 3.07
CA VAL A 108 13.33 -6.32 2.22
C VAL A 108 14.42 -6.93 3.09
N GLY A 109 14.85 -8.14 2.75
CA GLY A 109 15.94 -8.84 3.40
C GLY A 109 15.60 -9.54 4.72
N LEU A 110 14.35 -9.43 5.20
CA LEU A 110 13.90 -10.13 6.41
C LEU A 110 13.78 -11.64 6.13
N LYS A 111 14.46 -12.45 6.95
CA LYS A 111 14.49 -13.92 6.83
C LYS A 111 13.80 -14.60 8.02
N VAL A 112 13.38 -15.84 7.80
CA VAL A 112 12.90 -16.70 8.89
C VAL A 112 14.03 -16.93 9.90
N GLY A 113 13.70 -16.78 11.19
CA GLY A 113 14.68 -16.86 12.28
C GLY A 113 15.19 -15.51 12.78
N ASP A 114 15.09 -14.45 11.98
CA ASP A 114 15.52 -13.12 12.38
C ASP A 114 14.78 -12.64 13.63
N LYS A 115 15.48 -11.90 14.49
CA LYS A 115 14.91 -11.27 15.68
C LYS A 115 14.51 -9.84 15.34
N VAL A 116 13.30 -9.47 15.73
CA VAL A 116 12.71 -8.14 15.53
C VAL A 116 12.22 -7.60 16.87
N MET A 117 12.52 -6.35 17.17
CA MET A 117 12.14 -5.69 18.41
C MET A 117 11.51 -4.32 18.15
N THR A 118 10.74 -3.83 19.10
CA THR A 118 10.17 -2.49 19.10
C THR A 118 10.60 -1.76 20.37
N GLY A 119 10.88 -0.48 20.26
CA GLY A 119 11.22 0.35 21.42
C GLY A 119 12.53 1.12 21.26
N PRO A 120 12.88 2.00 22.21
CA PRO A 120 14.03 2.87 22.10
C PRO A 120 15.38 2.13 22.08
N GLU A 121 15.45 0.98 22.72
CA GLU A 121 16.65 0.13 22.82
C GLU A 121 16.85 -0.81 21.61
N SER A 122 15.94 -0.73 20.62
CA SER A 122 16.04 -1.59 19.43
C SER A 122 17.16 -1.12 18.52
N ASP A 123 17.96 -2.06 18.02
CA ASP A 123 18.95 -1.79 16.96
C ASP A 123 18.30 -1.22 15.70
N ILE A 124 19.08 -0.50 14.88
CA ILE A 124 18.64 0.03 13.59
C ILE A 124 18.76 -1.06 12.51
N LYS A 125 17.97 -2.12 12.66
CA LYS A 125 17.89 -3.26 11.72
C LYS A 125 16.54 -3.30 11.02
N ALA A 126 16.50 -3.82 9.78
CA ALA A 126 15.27 -3.96 9.03
C ALA A 126 14.21 -4.75 9.82
N GLY A 127 13.00 -4.20 9.94
CA GLY A 127 11.90 -4.79 10.71
C GLY A 127 11.74 -4.27 12.13
N ASN A 128 12.78 -3.68 12.73
CA ASN A 128 12.68 -3.03 14.04
C ASN A 128 11.88 -1.74 13.95
N CYS A 129 11.17 -1.41 15.02
CA CYS A 129 10.28 -0.26 15.06
C CYS A 129 10.68 0.68 16.21
N LEU A 130 11.00 1.93 15.85
CA LEU A 130 11.44 2.96 16.77
C LEU A 130 10.65 4.26 16.58
N LYS A 131 10.72 5.16 17.55
CA LYS A 131 10.30 6.54 17.36
C LYS A 131 11.22 7.24 16.37
N LEU A 132 10.69 8.18 15.57
CA LEU A 132 11.50 8.99 14.65
C LEU A 132 12.60 9.79 15.40
N ALA A 133 12.36 10.11 16.67
CA ALA A 133 13.36 10.74 17.55
C ALA A 133 14.65 9.92 17.68
N ASN A 134 14.56 8.59 17.67
CA ASN A 134 15.67 7.68 17.95
C ASN A 134 16.37 7.16 16.68
N LEU A 135 15.90 7.58 15.51
CA LEU A 135 16.48 7.15 14.24
C LEU A 135 17.52 8.15 13.74
N PRO A 136 18.68 7.73 13.21
CA PRO A 136 19.63 8.64 12.58
C PRO A 136 19.05 9.22 11.28
N LEU A 137 19.58 10.39 10.89
CA LEU A 137 19.25 11.02 9.62
C LEU A 137 19.69 10.13 8.47
N GLY A 138 18.98 10.19 7.35
CA GLY A 138 19.23 9.35 6.19
C GLY A 138 18.59 7.96 6.27
N THR A 139 18.10 7.53 7.44
CA THR A 139 17.49 6.20 7.60
C THR A 139 16.25 6.03 6.71
N VAL A 140 16.20 4.89 6.04
CA VAL A 140 15.04 4.45 5.24
C VAL A 140 14.04 3.76 6.15
N VAL A 141 12.79 4.20 6.11
CA VAL A 141 11.71 3.72 7.00
C VAL A 141 10.42 3.44 6.22
N HIS A 142 9.59 2.58 6.78
CA HIS A 142 8.25 2.28 6.29
C HIS A 142 7.25 2.17 7.44
N ASN A 143 5.97 1.92 7.16
CA ASN A 143 4.91 1.77 8.16
C ASN A 143 4.90 2.92 9.18
N ILE A 144 4.93 4.16 8.70
CA ILE A 144 5.13 5.36 9.51
C ILE A 144 3.80 5.84 10.05
N GLU A 145 3.77 6.21 11.32
CA GLU A 145 2.61 6.85 11.94
C GLU A 145 2.47 8.31 11.50
N MET A 146 1.23 8.78 11.43
CA MET A 146 0.91 10.20 11.22
C MET A 146 0.60 10.93 12.55
N ARG A 147 0.20 10.16 13.56
CA ARG A 147 -0.03 10.63 14.93
C ARG A 147 0.47 9.55 15.89
N PRO A 148 1.12 9.91 16.98
CA PRO A 148 1.63 8.93 17.95
C PRO A 148 0.55 7.95 18.42
N GLY A 149 0.87 6.65 18.45
CA GLY A 149 -0.02 5.58 18.93
C GLY A 149 -1.19 5.20 17.99
N LYS A 150 -1.39 5.90 16.88
CA LYS A 150 -2.47 5.57 15.93
C LYS A 150 -2.17 4.34 15.07
N GLY A 151 -0.92 4.00 14.94
CA GLY A 151 -0.41 2.96 14.06
C GLY A 151 0.00 3.48 12.68
N GLY A 152 0.89 2.76 12.02
CA GLY A 152 1.47 3.15 10.75
C GLY A 152 0.43 3.32 9.64
N GLN A 153 0.55 4.40 8.89
CA GLN A 153 -0.38 4.78 7.81
C GLN A 153 0.35 5.07 6.49
N LEU A 154 1.59 5.57 6.55
CA LEU A 154 2.39 5.94 5.39
C LEU A 154 3.36 4.82 5.01
N ALA A 155 3.73 4.73 3.73
CA ALA A 155 4.71 3.78 3.17
C ALA A 155 4.42 2.32 3.58
N ARG A 156 3.28 1.75 3.16
CA ARG A 156 2.86 0.38 3.52
C ARG A 156 2.71 -0.56 2.31
N SER A 157 2.74 -0.03 1.11
CA SER A 157 2.63 -0.84 -0.12
C SER A 157 3.97 -1.49 -0.45
N ALA A 158 3.93 -2.54 -1.28
CA ALA A 158 5.14 -3.20 -1.79
C ALA A 158 6.14 -2.20 -2.38
N GLY A 159 7.42 -2.37 -2.06
CA GLY A 159 8.51 -1.52 -2.57
C GLY A 159 8.53 -0.09 -2.05
N THR A 160 7.59 0.33 -1.19
CA THR A 160 7.56 1.71 -0.69
C THR A 160 8.44 1.89 0.53
N SER A 161 9.04 3.07 0.62
CA SER A 161 9.80 3.54 1.78
C SER A 161 9.75 5.07 1.83
N ALA A 162 10.09 5.65 2.95
CA ALA A 162 10.35 7.07 3.10
C ALA A 162 11.74 7.25 3.74
N GLN A 163 12.38 8.38 3.49
CA GLN A 163 13.69 8.68 4.05
C GLN A 163 13.55 9.80 5.08
N LEU A 164 14.18 9.63 6.22
CA LEU A 164 14.30 10.66 7.25
C LEU A 164 15.39 11.64 6.84
N ILE A 165 15.01 12.86 6.47
CA ILE A 165 15.95 13.89 5.96
C ILE A 165 16.49 14.77 7.08
N ALA A 166 15.57 15.29 7.91
CA ALA A 166 15.92 16.22 8.98
C ALA A 166 15.04 15.97 10.21
N ARG A 167 15.47 16.47 11.34
CA ARG A 167 14.75 16.43 12.60
C ARG A 167 14.96 17.76 13.31
N GLU A 168 13.89 18.52 13.48
CA GLU A 168 13.92 19.86 14.05
C GLU A 168 12.81 20.04 15.08
N GLY A 169 13.20 20.30 16.32
CA GLY A 169 12.27 20.45 17.43
C GLY A 169 11.31 19.26 17.57
N LYS A 170 10.00 19.52 17.42
CA LYS A 170 8.95 18.51 17.58
C LYS A 170 8.64 17.72 16.30
N TYR A 171 9.30 18.01 15.19
CA TYR A 171 9.00 17.42 13.90
C TYR A 171 10.21 16.79 13.21
N ALA A 172 9.95 15.72 12.51
CA ALA A 172 10.84 15.04 11.59
C ALA A 172 10.37 15.28 10.15
N THR A 173 11.31 15.63 9.27
CA THR A 173 11.06 15.81 7.83
C THR A 173 11.29 14.50 7.11
N LEU A 174 10.26 13.99 6.48
CA LEU A 174 10.28 12.75 5.71
C LEU A 174 10.12 13.02 4.22
N ARG A 175 11.01 12.45 3.41
CA ARG A 175 10.85 12.36 1.96
C ARG A 175 10.03 11.12 1.62
N MET A 176 8.81 11.34 1.13
CA MET A 176 7.86 10.29 0.79
C MET A 176 8.19 9.63 -0.56
N PRO A 177 7.67 8.42 -0.87
CA PRO A 177 7.86 7.76 -2.17
C PRO A 177 7.43 8.62 -3.37
N SER A 178 6.46 9.51 -3.18
CA SER A 178 5.98 10.43 -4.21
C SER A 178 6.89 11.63 -4.47
N GLY A 179 7.98 11.79 -3.69
CA GLY A 179 8.83 12.98 -3.68
C GLY A 179 8.32 14.12 -2.79
N GLU A 180 7.13 14.01 -2.20
CA GLU A 180 6.62 14.98 -1.22
C GLU A 180 7.50 15.00 0.03
N MET A 181 7.86 16.18 0.50
CA MET A 181 8.53 16.39 1.80
C MET A 181 7.48 16.77 2.84
N ARG A 182 7.40 15.98 3.91
CA ARG A 182 6.35 16.10 4.90
C ARG A 182 6.88 16.09 6.32
N LEU A 183 6.32 16.95 7.16
CA LEU A 183 6.55 16.99 8.60
C LEU A 183 5.70 15.93 9.30
N VAL A 184 6.32 15.18 10.20
CA VAL A 184 5.66 14.21 11.09
C VAL A 184 6.25 14.40 12.48
N SER A 185 5.43 14.25 13.54
CA SER A 185 5.93 14.36 14.91
C SER A 185 7.06 13.35 15.18
N VAL A 186 8.10 13.76 15.86
CA VAL A 186 9.24 12.90 16.26
C VAL A 186 8.83 11.74 17.17
N GLU A 187 7.71 11.88 17.90
CA GLU A 187 7.13 10.81 18.74
C GLU A 187 6.44 9.69 17.95
N CYS A 188 6.19 9.90 16.66
CA CYS A 188 5.62 8.89 15.77
C CYS A 188 6.60 7.73 15.59
N LYS A 189 6.08 6.50 15.64
CA LYS A 189 6.86 5.29 15.34
C LYS A 189 6.97 5.05 13.84
N ALA A 190 8.09 4.48 13.44
CA ALA A 190 8.34 3.99 12.08
C ALA A 190 9.13 2.69 12.13
N THR A 191 8.97 1.84 11.13
CA THR A 191 9.72 0.59 11.00
C THR A 191 10.89 0.81 10.05
N VAL A 192 12.08 0.37 10.46
CA VAL A 192 13.31 0.49 9.68
C VAL A 192 13.27 -0.40 8.42
N GLY A 193 13.77 0.11 7.31
CA GLY A 193 13.87 -0.59 6.04
C GLY A 193 12.78 -0.22 5.03
N GLN A 194 12.83 -0.84 3.88
CA GLN A 194 11.88 -0.74 2.77
C GLN A 194 10.92 -1.93 2.80
N VAL A 195 9.66 -1.74 2.41
CA VAL A 195 8.70 -2.84 2.27
C VAL A 195 9.14 -3.81 1.17
N GLY A 196 9.07 -5.11 1.42
CA GLY A 196 9.42 -6.17 0.47
C GLY A 196 8.52 -6.23 -0.77
N ASN A 197 8.73 -7.26 -1.60
CA ASN A 197 7.99 -7.46 -2.86
C ASN A 197 8.15 -6.29 -3.86
N ILE A 198 9.39 -5.80 -4.02
CA ILE A 198 9.71 -4.59 -4.82
C ILE A 198 9.18 -4.72 -6.25
N ASP A 199 9.36 -5.88 -6.90
CA ASP A 199 8.95 -6.09 -8.31
C ASP A 199 7.43 -6.24 -8.51
N HIS A 200 6.61 -6.03 -7.48
CA HIS A 200 5.16 -6.14 -7.62
C HIS A 200 4.59 -5.21 -8.71
N GLU A 201 5.16 -4.04 -8.89
CA GLU A 201 4.75 -3.07 -9.93
C GLU A 201 5.02 -3.56 -11.35
N ASN A 202 6.05 -4.40 -11.52
CA ASN A 202 6.47 -4.95 -12.82
C ASN A 202 5.61 -6.15 -13.28
N VAL A 203 4.68 -6.62 -12.42
CA VAL A 203 3.79 -7.74 -12.77
C VAL A 203 2.70 -7.31 -13.72
N SER A 204 2.73 -7.82 -14.96
CA SER A 204 1.70 -7.60 -15.96
C SER A 204 0.54 -8.60 -15.81
N LEU A 205 -0.68 -8.09 -15.71
CA LEU A 205 -1.87 -8.92 -15.55
C LEU A 205 -2.22 -9.68 -16.84
N GLY A 206 -1.92 -9.13 -18.02
CA GLY A 206 -2.07 -9.76 -19.33
C GLY A 206 -3.49 -9.87 -19.86
N LYS A 207 -4.50 -10.13 -19.03
CA LYS A 207 -5.89 -10.28 -19.44
C LYS A 207 -6.88 -9.58 -18.51
N ALA A 208 -8.03 -9.14 -19.07
CA ALA A 208 -9.08 -8.44 -18.31
C ALA A 208 -9.72 -9.29 -17.18
N GLY A 209 -9.70 -10.62 -17.29
CA GLY A 209 -10.20 -11.50 -16.23
C GLY A 209 -9.42 -11.39 -14.92
N ARG A 210 -8.12 -11.15 -14.94
CA ARG A 210 -7.30 -11.00 -13.70
C ARG A 210 -7.70 -9.78 -12.87
N PRO A 211 -7.90 -8.57 -13.42
CA PRO A 211 -8.50 -7.46 -12.69
C PRO A 211 -9.88 -7.78 -12.12
N ARG A 212 -10.72 -8.54 -12.86
CA ARG A 212 -12.02 -9.00 -12.36
C ARG A 212 -11.86 -9.89 -11.12
N TRP A 213 -10.93 -10.83 -11.13
CA TRP A 213 -10.63 -11.69 -9.96
C TRP A 213 -10.12 -10.87 -8.77
N ALA A 214 -9.42 -9.77 -9.03
CA ALA A 214 -8.98 -8.83 -7.99
C ALA A 214 -10.11 -7.92 -7.46
N GLY A 215 -11.32 -7.98 -8.02
CA GLY A 215 -12.47 -7.17 -7.63
C GLY A 215 -12.58 -5.82 -8.33
N LYS A 216 -11.85 -5.63 -9.42
CA LYS A 216 -11.96 -4.44 -10.29
C LYS A 216 -12.94 -4.74 -11.42
N ARG A 217 -14.03 -3.99 -11.52
CA ARG A 217 -14.99 -4.08 -12.63
C ARG A 217 -14.51 -3.26 -13.84
N PRO A 218 -14.98 -3.57 -15.06
CA PRO A 218 -14.70 -2.77 -16.24
C PRO A 218 -15.10 -1.31 -16.03
N HIS A 219 -14.35 -0.41 -16.64
CA HIS A 219 -14.63 1.02 -16.64
C HIS A 219 -14.87 1.48 -18.07
N VAL A 220 -16.04 2.07 -18.32
CA VAL A 220 -16.38 2.70 -19.60
C VAL A 220 -15.84 4.11 -19.63
N ARG A 221 -15.18 4.49 -20.71
CA ARG A 221 -14.67 5.86 -20.90
C ARG A 221 -15.81 6.81 -21.23
N GLY A 222 -15.75 8.06 -20.75
CA GLY A 222 -16.80 9.07 -21.04
C GLY A 222 -17.03 9.35 -22.51
N VAL A 223 -15.98 9.25 -23.35
CA VAL A 223 -16.08 9.39 -24.82
C VAL A 223 -16.96 8.30 -25.47
N ALA A 224 -17.08 7.13 -24.84
CA ALA A 224 -17.90 6.01 -25.33
C ALA A 224 -19.33 6.02 -24.78
N MET A 225 -19.72 7.07 -24.10
CA MET A 225 -21.06 7.27 -23.54
C MET A 225 -21.90 8.21 -24.40
N ASN A 226 -23.20 8.30 -24.11
CA ASN A 226 -24.08 9.30 -24.72
C ASN A 226 -23.88 10.68 -24.06
N PRO A 227 -24.30 11.78 -24.75
CA PRO A 227 -24.18 13.16 -24.20
C PRO A 227 -24.86 13.34 -22.84
N VAL A 228 -25.95 12.62 -22.57
CA VAL A 228 -26.68 12.68 -21.29
C VAL A 228 -25.86 12.09 -20.14
N ASP A 229 -24.98 11.12 -20.40
CA ASP A 229 -24.24 10.39 -19.37
C ASP A 229 -22.89 11.03 -19.05
N HIS A 230 -22.30 11.74 -20.03
CA HIS A 230 -20.97 12.34 -19.84
C HIS A 230 -20.76 13.54 -20.77
N PRO A 231 -20.14 14.64 -20.28
CA PRO A 231 -19.87 15.84 -21.09
C PRO A 231 -18.99 15.60 -22.32
N MET A 232 -18.25 14.48 -22.39
CA MET A 232 -17.44 14.08 -23.52
C MET A 232 -18.11 13.01 -24.38
N GLY A 233 -19.37 12.68 -24.10
CA GLY A 233 -20.14 11.69 -24.84
C GLY A 233 -20.73 12.23 -26.13
N GLY A 234 -21.17 11.33 -26.98
CA GLY A 234 -21.81 11.63 -28.26
C GLY A 234 -20.90 11.41 -29.46
N GLY A 235 -21.46 11.67 -30.66
CA GLY A 235 -20.83 11.45 -31.94
C GLY A 235 -21.17 10.08 -32.53
N GLU A 236 -20.84 9.90 -33.84
CA GLU A 236 -21.00 8.66 -34.57
C GLU A 236 -19.68 7.87 -34.61
N GLY A 237 -19.74 6.59 -34.31
CA GLY A 237 -18.59 5.70 -34.36
C GLY A 237 -17.46 6.13 -33.41
N ARG A 238 -16.23 6.16 -33.92
CA ARG A 238 -15.03 6.56 -33.13
C ARG A 238 -14.81 8.06 -33.22
N SER A 239 -15.53 8.83 -32.41
CA SER A 239 -15.39 10.28 -32.34
C SER A 239 -14.33 10.73 -31.32
N SER A 240 -13.84 11.96 -31.48
CA SER A 240 -12.99 12.64 -30.49
C SER A 240 -13.84 13.17 -29.33
N GLY A 241 -13.17 13.50 -28.20
CA GLY A 241 -13.87 14.03 -27.01
C GLY A 241 -14.45 15.43 -27.17
N GLY A 242 -14.14 16.16 -28.25
CA GLY A 242 -14.67 17.48 -28.61
C GLY A 242 -14.33 18.62 -27.63
N ARG A 243 -13.69 18.34 -26.51
CA ARG A 243 -13.40 19.32 -25.45
C ARG A 243 -12.22 18.87 -24.58
N HIS A 244 -11.76 19.78 -23.72
CA HIS A 244 -10.75 19.44 -22.72
C HIS A 244 -11.24 18.31 -21.81
N PRO A 245 -10.38 17.30 -21.50
CA PRO A 245 -10.77 16.15 -20.67
C PRO A 245 -11.37 16.58 -19.33
N CYS A 246 -12.57 16.07 -19.03
CA CYS A 246 -13.31 16.39 -17.81
C CYS A 246 -13.91 15.15 -17.16
N THR A 247 -14.31 15.29 -15.91
CA THR A 247 -15.09 14.30 -15.16
C THR A 247 -16.55 14.30 -15.62
N PRO A 248 -17.40 13.32 -15.21
CA PRO A 248 -18.85 13.34 -15.47
C PRO A 248 -19.55 14.61 -14.96
N TRP A 249 -18.97 15.31 -14.02
CA TRP A 249 -19.50 16.57 -13.47
C TRP A 249 -18.87 17.82 -14.12
N GLY A 250 -18.11 17.67 -15.20
CA GLY A 250 -17.51 18.77 -15.93
C GLY A 250 -16.20 19.33 -15.35
N VAL A 251 -15.69 18.79 -14.26
CA VAL A 251 -14.44 19.26 -13.66
C VAL A 251 -13.25 18.83 -14.53
N PRO A 252 -12.34 19.75 -14.95
CA PRO A 252 -11.14 19.42 -15.71
C PRO A 252 -10.27 18.36 -15.02
N THR A 253 -9.79 17.35 -15.78
CA THR A 253 -8.98 16.25 -15.23
C THR A 253 -7.48 16.43 -15.44
N LYS A 254 -7.06 17.36 -16.30
CA LYS A 254 -5.66 17.69 -16.56
C LYS A 254 -5.38 19.14 -16.21
N GLY A 255 -4.25 19.39 -15.55
CA GLY A 255 -3.80 20.73 -15.20
C GLY A 255 -4.55 21.40 -14.05
N TYR A 256 -5.76 20.98 -13.74
CA TYR A 256 -6.57 21.56 -12.67
C TYR A 256 -6.18 21.00 -11.30
N ARG A 257 -5.95 21.90 -10.34
CA ARG A 257 -5.62 21.53 -8.96
C ARG A 257 -6.89 21.16 -8.20
N THR A 258 -7.16 19.87 -8.06
CA THR A 258 -8.37 19.36 -7.40
C THR A 258 -8.29 19.33 -5.87
N ARG A 259 -7.08 19.36 -5.28
CA ARG A 259 -6.91 19.38 -3.83
C ARG A 259 -7.29 20.75 -3.28
N THR A 260 -8.36 20.84 -2.50
CA THR A 260 -8.72 22.02 -1.71
C THR A 260 -7.73 22.23 -0.56
N ALA A 261 -7.67 23.46 -0.02
CA ALA A 261 -6.88 23.77 1.17
C ALA A 261 -7.36 22.93 2.36
N LYS A 262 -6.41 22.33 3.08
CA LYS A 262 -6.68 21.47 4.25
C LYS A 262 -5.76 21.86 5.39
N GLN A 263 -6.21 21.66 6.63
CA GLN A 263 -5.38 21.90 7.84
C GLN A 263 -4.05 21.13 7.80
N SER A 264 -3.99 19.99 7.10
CA SER A 264 -2.77 19.21 6.92
C SER A 264 -1.74 19.83 5.97
N ASP A 265 -2.07 20.91 5.26
CA ASP A 265 -1.15 21.54 4.29
C ASP A 265 0.05 22.19 4.98
N LYS A 266 -0.10 22.63 6.24
CA LYS A 266 1.00 23.15 7.08
C LYS A 266 2.10 22.12 7.37
N PHE A 267 1.81 20.82 7.19
CA PHE A 267 2.78 19.74 7.37
C PHE A 267 3.43 19.31 6.05
N ILE A 268 3.15 19.96 4.93
CA ILE A 268 3.75 19.68 3.63
C ILE A 268 4.72 20.81 3.30
N LEU A 269 6.03 20.53 3.36
CA LEU A 269 7.08 21.49 3.02
C LEU A 269 7.21 21.65 1.49
N HIS A 270 7.33 20.50 0.80
CA HIS A 270 7.40 20.48 -0.66
C HIS A 270 6.40 19.47 -1.20
N ARG A 271 5.62 19.90 -2.18
CA ARG A 271 4.69 18.99 -2.88
C ARG A 271 5.44 18.17 -3.91
N ARG A 272 4.87 17.03 -4.31
CA ARG A 272 5.35 16.29 -5.48
C ARG A 272 5.28 17.21 -6.71
N LYS A 273 6.26 17.12 -7.56
CA LYS A 273 6.24 17.74 -8.89
C LYS A 273 5.22 17.06 -9.80
#